data_6c89167c7533bc4d4e18cd43e53f02a7
#
_entry.id   6c89167c7533bc4d4e18cd43e53f02a7
#
_cell.length_a   1.000
_cell.length_b   1.000
_cell.length_c   1.000
_cell.angle_alpha   90.00
_cell.angle_beta   90.00
_cell.angle_gamma   90.00
#
_symmetry.space_group_name_H-M   'P 1'
#
loop_
_entity.id
_entity.type
_entity.pdbx_description
1 polymer ?
#
loop_
_entity_poly.entity_id
_entity_poly.type
_entity_poly.pdbx_seq_one_letter_code
_entity_poly.pdbx_strand_id
1 'polypeptide(L)'
;WAINEINSLIDLGNEIIIIPRTGKGKIINQDAIKFIPNLIDLPFMNFKIFIFLIKSIFFKPLFFLKVLIDSIKQSNTIIDIIKGLIILPKSLFLIKILKEKKIDHIHSMQTTSTAFMAHILSSALKVSWSYTLHTSEILNSNFKRSILFYSQSATICRTISQRTANDLSNFIGPSLSNKIAKIHLGVDIKGFKNEKSIINDPFIIATPAELTTRKGQVYAIEASKKLIDLGITNFKWIFFGSGPLLVDLKKKVTELNLIDYCHFPGNIDHQQLLNKYENNEVDIVVISSISSRVPEGIPVSLMEAMSYEIPVIATDCGGTKELVDGRSGILINQEDSEALKDAIFELIKKPELRRKISK
;
A
#
# COMPACT_ATOMS: atom_id res chain seq x y z
N TRP A 1 -2.02 5.88 -4.33
CA TRP A 1 -1.50 6.75 -3.25
C TRP A 1 -0.20 7.45 -3.63
N ALA A 2 0.78 6.75 -4.18
CA ALA A 2 2.09 7.34 -4.52
C ALA A 2 1.99 8.51 -5.52
N ILE A 3 1.09 8.41 -6.50
CA ILE A 3 0.83 9.45 -7.48
C ILE A 3 0.27 10.70 -6.80
N ASN A 4 -0.71 10.54 -5.92
CA ASN A 4 -1.33 11.65 -5.19
C ASN A 4 -0.32 12.34 -4.27
N GLU A 5 0.54 11.57 -3.60
CA GLU A 5 1.60 12.12 -2.77
C GLU A 5 2.61 12.93 -3.58
N ILE A 6 3.06 12.40 -4.73
CA ILE A 6 3.98 13.13 -5.62
C ILE A 6 3.33 14.41 -6.14
N ASN A 7 2.05 14.36 -6.56
CA ASN A 7 1.32 15.56 -6.98
C ASN A 7 1.29 16.61 -5.86
N SER A 8 0.89 16.23 -4.66
CA SER A 8 0.82 17.15 -3.52
C SER A 8 2.17 17.78 -3.19
N LEU A 9 3.27 17.04 -3.34
CA LEU A 9 4.61 17.60 -3.14
C LEU A 9 4.98 18.60 -4.25
N ILE A 10 4.59 18.35 -5.49
CA ILE A 10 4.80 19.28 -6.60
C ILE A 10 3.95 20.55 -6.40
N ASP A 11 2.69 20.40 -6.00
CA ASP A 11 1.78 21.52 -5.73
C ASP A 11 2.28 22.41 -4.58
N LEU A 12 3.04 21.84 -3.65
CA LEU A 12 3.75 22.57 -2.58
C LEU A 12 5.05 23.24 -3.06
N GLY A 13 5.36 23.20 -4.36
CA GLY A 13 6.51 23.86 -4.97
C GLY A 13 7.80 23.07 -4.94
N ASN A 14 7.76 21.77 -4.65
CA ASN A 14 8.96 20.93 -4.66
C ASN A 14 9.28 20.43 -6.07
N GLU A 15 10.55 20.45 -6.44
CA GLU A 15 11.06 19.75 -7.63
C GLU A 15 11.32 18.28 -7.28
N ILE A 16 10.65 17.36 -7.96
CA ILE A 16 10.69 15.93 -7.65
C ILE A 16 11.52 15.18 -8.69
N ILE A 17 12.45 14.35 -8.21
CA ILE A 17 13.20 13.38 -9.01
C ILE A 17 12.80 11.97 -8.56
N ILE A 18 12.33 11.15 -9.49
CA ILE A 18 11.89 9.79 -9.23
C ILE A 18 12.99 8.81 -9.65
N ILE A 19 13.39 7.93 -8.75
CA ILE A 19 14.39 6.91 -8.97
C ILE A 19 13.78 5.53 -8.72
N PRO A 20 13.44 4.77 -9.77
CA PRO A 20 12.91 3.43 -9.59
C PRO A 20 14.00 2.48 -9.10
N ARG A 21 13.64 1.46 -8.33
CA ARG A 21 14.57 0.42 -7.88
C ARG A 21 15.21 -0.32 -9.07
N THR A 22 14.36 -0.79 -9.98
CA THR A 22 14.75 -1.41 -11.26
C THR A 22 14.67 -0.38 -12.37
N GLY A 23 15.22 -0.64 -13.56
CA GLY A 23 14.98 0.19 -14.73
C GLY A 23 13.50 0.26 -15.09
N LYS A 24 13.15 1.14 -16.04
CA LYS A 24 11.79 1.39 -16.49
C LYS A 24 11.10 0.08 -16.89
N GLY A 25 10.16 -0.36 -16.08
CA GLY A 25 9.26 -1.45 -16.41
C GLY A 25 8.05 -0.97 -17.22
N LYS A 26 7.10 -1.87 -17.48
CA LYS A 26 5.81 -1.50 -18.07
C LYS A 26 5.07 -0.56 -17.10
N ILE A 27 4.72 0.63 -17.56
CA ILE A 27 3.87 1.56 -16.79
C ILE A 27 2.45 1.01 -16.87
N ILE A 28 1.94 0.57 -15.72
CA ILE A 28 0.58 -0.01 -15.61
C ILE A 28 -0.45 1.11 -15.40
N ASN A 29 -0.12 2.11 -14.58
CA ASN A 29 -1.02 3.22 -14.31
C ASN A 29 -0.72 4.38 -15.27
N GLN A 30 -1.71 4.78 -16.07
CA GLN A 30 -1.57 5.86 -17.05
C GLN A 30 -1.26 7.23 -16.39
N ASP A 31 -1.78 7.49 -15.20
CA ASP A 31 -1.50 8.73 -14.47
C ASP A 31 -0.02 8.90 -14.10
N ALA A 32 0.76 7.82 -14.09
CA ALA A 32 2.19 7.86 -13.86
C ALA A 32 3.00 8.35 -15.09
N ILE A 33 2.39 8.40 -16.28
CA ILE A 33 3.06 8.81 -17.54
C ILE A 33 3.57 10.24 -17.42
N LYS A 34 2.83 11.12 -16.78
CA LYS A 34 3.19 12.52 -16.58
C LYS A 34 4.51 12.73 -15.81
N PHE A 35 4.94 11.73 -15.03
CA PHE A 35 6.18 11.79 -14.26
C PHE A 35 7.41 11.25 -14.99
N ILE A 36 7.25 10.80 -16.25
CA ILE A 36 8.41 10.32 -17.07
C ILE A 36 9.53 11.38 -17.15
N PRO A 37 9.25 12.69 -17.31
CA PRO A 37 10.30 13.71 -17.34
C PRO A 37 11.12 13.81 -16.04
N ASN A 38 10.51 13.44 -14.91
CA ASN A 38 11.14 13.47 -13.59
C ASN A 38 11.91 12.17 -13.26
N LEU A 39 11.91 11.19 -14.17
CA LEU A 39 12.42 9.86 -13.93
C LEU A 39 13.90 9.75 -14.29
N ILE A 40 14.73 9.31 -13.37
CA ILE A 40 16.08 8.81 -13.67
C ILE A 40 16.00 7.30 -13.89
N ASP A 41 15.87 6.91 -15.16
CA ASP A 41 15.78 5.50 -15.55
C ASP A 41 17.17 4.89 -15.75
N LEU A 42 17.57 4.07 -14.79
CA LEU A 42 18.85 3.37 -14.81
C LEU A 42 18.64 1.88 -14.48
N PRO A 43 19.25 0.97 -15.23
CA PRO A 43 19.28 -0.44 -14.86
C PRO A 43 20.16 -0.66 -13.62
N PHE A 44 20.07 -1.85 -13.01
CA PHE A 44 20.97 -2.22 -11.92
C PHE A 44 22.43 -2.22 -12.33
N MET A 45 22.71 -2.69 -13.56
CA MET A 45 24.05 -2.81 -14.11
C MET A 45 24.02 -2.57 -15.62
N ASN A 46 25.00 -1.85 -16.11
CA ASN A 46 25.40 -1.76 -17.52
C ASN A 46 26.91 -1.47 -17.58
N PHE A 47 27.48 -1.42 -18.77
CA PHE A 47 28.91 -1.21 -18.93
C PHE A 47 29.42 0.11 -18.28
N LYS A 48 28.66 1.20 -18.40
CA LYS A 48 29.00 2.48 -17.76
C LYS A 48 28.99 2.41 -16.24
N ILE A 49 27.96 1.77 -15.66
CA ILE A 49 27.82 1.55 -14.21
C ILE A 49 28.94 0.63 -13.71
N PHE A 50 29.29 -0.41 -14.46
CA PHE A 50 30.37 -1.33 -14.11
C PHE A 50 31.74 -0.63 -14.06
N ILE A 51 32.12 0.13 -15.09
CA ILE A 51 33.33 0.91 -15.06
C ILE A 51 33.34 1.89 -13.88
N PHE A 52 32.23 2.54 -13.62
CA PHE A 52 32.12 3.48 -12.51
C PHE A 52 32.26 2.78 -11.14
N LEU A 53 31.73 1.57 -11.00
CA LEU A 53 31.92 0.74 -9.79
C LEU A 53 33.42 0.47 -9.55
N ILE A 54 34.15 0.00 -10.56
CA ILE A 54 35.60 -0.26 -10.47
C ILE A 54 36.33 1.03 -10.06
N LYS A 55 36.08 2.14 -10.74
CA LYS A 55 36.66 3.43 -10.37
C LYS A 55 36.35 3.82 -8.93
N SER A 56 35.12 3.61 -8.46
CA SER A 56 34.71 3.95 -7.10
C SER A 56 35.45 3.13 -6.04
N ILE A 57 35.73 1.87 -6.30
CA ILE A 57 36.54 1.02 -5.41
C ILE A 57 37.96 1.59 -5.25
N PHE A 58 38.60 2.02 -6.37
CA PHE A 58 39.96 2.54 -6.33
C PHE A 58 40.04 3.96 -5.78
N PHE A 59 39.13 4.86 -6.16
CA PHE A 59 39.25 6.29 -5.80
C PHE A 59 38.52 6.62 -4.48
N LYS A 60 37.63 5.76 -3.97
CA LYS A 60 36.91 5.99 -2.72
C LYS A 60 36.78 4.71 -1.88
N PRO A 61 37.92 4.03 -1.58
CA PRO A 61 37.89 2.72 -0.93
C PRO A 61 37.23 2.77 0.46
N LEU A 62 37.44 3.82 1.25
CA LEU A 62 36.84 3.96 2.57
C LEU A 62 35.32 4.12 2.53
N PHE A 63 34.79 4.86 1.54
CA PHE A 63 33.36 4.97 1.35
C PHE A 63 32.76 3.63 0.89
N PHE A 64 33.43 2.94 -0.03
CA PHE A 64 33.01 1.63 -0.48
C PHE A 64 32.97 0.61 0.68
N LEU A 65 34.04 0.57 1.50
CA LEU A 65 34.11 -0.29 2.67
C LEU A 65 32.99 0.04 3.68
N LYS A 66 32.72 1.32 3.93
CA LYS A 66 31.60 1.76 4.78
C LYS A 66 30.27 1.18 4.27
N VAL A 67 29.99 1.30 2.98
CA VAL A 67 28.73 0.79 2.39
C VAL A 67 28.63 -0.73 2.48
N LEU A 68 29.73 -1.47 2.35
CA LEU A 68 29.77 -2.92 2.58
C LEU A 68 29.43 -3.26 4.03
N ILE A 69 30.03 -2.56 4.99
CA ILE A 69 29.72 -2.72 6.42
C ILE A 69 28.25 -2.40 6.70
N ASP A 70 27.74 -1.32 6.13
CA ASP A 70 26.34 -0.92 6.29
C ASP A 70 25.38 -1.94 5.66
N SER A 71 25.75 -2.56 4.52
CA SER A 71 25.00 -3.67 3.93
C SER A 71 24.89 -4.87 4.86
N ILE A 72 25.95 -5.21 5.58
CA ILE A 72 25.95 -6.29 6.57
C ILE A 72 25.11 -5.89 7.79
N LYS A 73 25.29 -4.68 8.30
CA LYS A 73 24.58 -4.19 9.50
C LYS A 73 23.07 -4.16 9.32
N GLN A 74 22.56 -3.75 8.16
CA GLN A 74 21.13 -3.66 7.90
C GLN A 74 20.49 -5.02 7.57
N SER A 75 21.27 -6.04 7.23
CA SER A 75 20.77 -7.33 6.73
C SER A 75 20.44 -8.29 7.84
N ASN A 76 19.33 -9.03 7.70
CA ASN A 76 18.97 -10.13 8.59
C ASN A 76 19.48 -11.47 8.05
N THR A 77 19.62 -11.60 6.74
CA THR A 77 20.02 -12.82 6.05
C THR A 77 21.13 -12.56 5.02
N ILE A 78 21.83 -13.61 4.60
CA ILE A 78 22.80 -13.53 3.50
C ILE A 78 22.16 -13.03 2.21
N ILE A 79 20.90 -13.41 1.97
CA ILE A 79 20.13 -12.96 0.80
C ILE A 79 19.94 -11.44 0.83
N ASP A 80 19.73 -10.85 2.00
CA ASP A 80 19.58 -9.40 2.13
C ASP A 80 20.89 -8.67 1.87
N ILE A 81 22.04 -9.26 2.28
CA ILE A 81 23.37 -8.75 1.94
C ILE A 81 23.54 -8.73 0.42
N ILE A 82 23.22 -9.85 -0.25
CA ILE A 82 23.30 -9.95 -1.71
C ILE A 82 22.42 -8.90 -2.39
N LYS A 83 21.18 -8.71 -1.93
CA LYS A 83 20.29 -7.65 -2.45
C LYS A 83 20.87 -6.25 -2.26
N GLY A 84 21.51 -5.98 -1.12
CA GLY A 84 22.22 -4.74 -0.84
C GLY A 84 23.40 -4.52 -1.80
N LEU A 85 24.17 -5.58 -2.07
CA LEU A 85 25.29 -5.53 -3.02
C LEU A 85 24.84 -5.34 -4.47
N ILE A 86 23.71 -5.92 -4.87
CA ILE A 86 23.13 -5.74 -6.21
C ILE A 86 22.74 -4.27 -6.46
N ILE A 87 22.20 -3.58 -5.44
CA ILE A 87 21.79 -2.16 -5.59
C ILE A 87 22.97 -1.19 -5.56
N LEU A 88 24.13 -1.61 -5.02
CA LEU A 88 25.28 -0.76 -4.79
C LEU A 88 25.83 -0.11 -6.07
N PRO A 89 26.06 -0.81 -7.18
CA PRO A 89 26.62 -0.19 -8.40
C PRO A 89 25.75 0.95 -8.92
N LYS A 90 24.43 0.73 -8.96
CA LYS A 90 23.46 1.74 -9.34
C LYS A 90 23.48 2.94 -8.40
N SER A 91 23.53 2.69 -7.08
CA SER A 91 23.57 3.75 -6.06
C SER A 91 24.82 4.62 -6.20
N LEU A 92 25.99 4.02 -6.41
CA LEU A 92 27.24 4.73 -6.64
C LEU A 92 27.18 5.60 -7.90
N PHE A 93 26.63 5.07 -9.00
CA PHE A 93 26.50 5.82 -10.25
C PHE A 93 25.50 6.98 -10.13
N LEU A 94 24.39 6.78 -9.37
CA LEU A 94 23.42 7.83 -9.05
C LEU A 94 24.05 9.00 -8.28
N ILE A 95 25.00 8.73 -7.37
CA ILE A 95 25.73 9.81 -6.66
C ILE A 95 26.38 10.78 -7.64
N LYS A 96 26.96 10.28 -8.76
CA LYS A 96 27.54 11.14 -9.77
C LYS A 96 26.50 12.05 -10.42
N ILE A 97 25.35 11.49 -10.81
CA ILE A 97 24.27 12.24 -11.46
C ILE A 97 23.65 13.26 -10.50
N LEU A 98 23.38 12.85 -9.26
CA LEU A 98 22.69 13.68 -8.29
C LEU A 98 23.56 14.79 -7.70
N LYS A 99 24.89 14.66 -7.75
CA LYS A 99 25.82 15.75 -7.36
C LYS A 99 25.70 17.01 -8.22
N GLU A 100 25.29 16.84 -9.46
CA GLU A 100 25.07 17.95 -10.39
C GLU A 100 23.71 18.63 -10.18
N LYS A 101 22.85 18.01 -9.37
CA LYS A 101 21.53 18.50 -9.00
C LYS A 101 21.54 18.95 -7.52
N LYS A 102 20.85 20.03 -7.24
CA LYS A 102 20.68 20.51 -5.87
C LYS A 102 19.63 19.65 -5.16
N ILE A 103 20.07 18.59 -4.49
CA ILE A 103 19.18 17.70 -3.73
C ILE A 103 19.17 18.14 -2.28
N ASP A 104 17.99 18.45 -1.73
CA ASP A 104 17.84 18.88 -0.34
C ASP A 104 17.44 17.70 0.58
N HIS A 105 16.68 16.74 0.01
CA HIS A 105 16.16 15.59 0.77
C HIS A 105 16.01 14.36 -0.12
N ILE A 106 16.14 13.18 0.48
CA ILE A 106 15.90 11.89 -0.19
C ILE A 106 14.84 11.13 0.60
N HIS A 107 13.74 10.73 -0.08
CA HIS A 107 12.69 9.94 0.52
C HIS A 107 12.61 8.54 -0.09
N SER A 108 12.59 7.50 0.73
CA SER A 108 12.27 6.14 0.31
C SER A 108 10.83 5.81 0.64
N MET A 109 10.04 5.53 -0.38
CA MET A 109 8.63 5.15 -0.22
C MET A 109 8.43 3.75 0.38
N GLN A 110 9.50 3.00 0.65
CA GLN A 110 9.47 1.64 1.21
C GLN A 110 10.69 1.37 2.07
N THR A 111 10.62 0.35 2.93
CA THR A 111 11.69 -0.12 3.83
C THR A 111 12.56 -1.23 3.25
N THR A 112 12.53 -1.43 1.93
CA THR A 112 13.27 -2.47 1.22
C THR A 112 14.67 -1.98 0.76
N SER A 113 15.23 -2.59 -0.26
CA SER A 113 16.50 -2.16 -0.89
C SER A 113 16.48 -0.69 -1.38
N THR A 114 15.30 -0.10 -1.58
CA THR A 114 15.16 1.34 -1.89
C THR A 114 15.56 2.21 -0.72
N ALA A 115 15.22 1.82 0.52
CA ALA A 115 15.68 2.53 1.72
C ALA A 115 17.19 2.43 1.90
N PHE A 116 17.80 1.29 1.58
CA PHE A 116 19.25 1.17 1.60
C PHE A 116 19.91 2.04 0.51
N MET A 117 19.32 2.11 -0.69
CA MET A 117 19.78 3.05 -1.72
C MET A 117 19.69 4.51 -1.25
N ALA A 118 18.57 4.90 -0.63
CA ALA A 118 18.38 6.25 -0.08
C ALA A 118 19.43 6.56 1.01
N HIS A 119 19.74 5.62 1.89
CA HIS A 119 20.81 5.75 2.89
C HIS A 119 22.19 5.98 2.25
N ILE A 120 22.56 5.20 1.21
CA ILE A 120 23.82 5.36 0.50
C ILE A 120 23.89 6.75 -0.14
N LEU A 121 22.84 7.16 -0.84
CA LEU A 121 22.78 8.44 -1.53
C LEU A 121 22.86 9.62 -0.56
N SER A 122 22.06 9.58 0.51
CA SER A 122 22.06 10.58 1.59
C SER A 122 23.45 10.73 2.21
N SER A 123 24.07 9.61 2.58
CA SER A 123 25.43 9.59 3.17
C SER A 123 26.48 10.20 2.26
N ALA A 124 26.39 9.97 0.94
CA ALA A 124 27.33 10.47 -0.06
C ALA A 124 27.12 11.94 -0.42
N LEU A 125 25.86 12.38 -0.47
CA LEU A 125 25.46 13.74 -0.82
C LEU A 125 25.41 14.66 0.40
N LYS A 126 25.45 14.11 1.61
CA LYS A 126 25.32 14.81 2.90
C LYS A 126 23.99 15.57 3.04
N VAL A 127 22.92 14.95 2.59
CA VAL A 127 21.56 15.49 2.68
C VAL A 127 20.71 14.65 3.65
N SER A 128 19.65 15.25 4.17
CA SER A 128 18.68 14.53 5.01
C SER A 128 17.95 13.44 4.22
N TRP A 129 17.47 12.39 4.90
CA TRP A 129 16.67 11.37 4.28
C TRP A 129 15.58 10.84 5.21
N SER A 130 14.55 10.27 4.60
CA SER A 130 13.43 9.65 5.31
C SER A 130 12.93 8.40 4.57
N TYR A 131 12.13 7.61 5.27
CA TYR A 131 11.46 6.45 4.69
C TYR A 131 10.03 6.32 5.20
N THR A 132 9.17 5.64 4.42
CA THR A 132 7.81 5.32 4.84
C THR A 132 7.68 3.86 5.22
N LEU A 133 7.07 3.61 6.36
CA LEU A 133 6.63 2.31 6.85
C LEU A 133 5.11 2.20 6.63
N HIS A 134 4.70 1.36 5.68
CA HIS A 134 3.28 1.22 5.29
C HIS A 134 2.48 0.25 6.16
N THR A 135 3.16 -0.69 6.79
CA THR A 135 2.55 -1.71 7.64
C THR A 135 3.44 -1.97 8.84
N SER A 136 2.96 -2.73 9.82
CA SER A 136 3.78 -3.14 10.97
C SER A 136 4.78 -4.24 10.57
N GLU A 137 5.60 -3.98 9.55
CA GLU A 137 6.65 -4.90 9.05
C GLU A 137 7.64 -5.32 10.14
N ILE A 138 7.80 -4.48 11.18
CA ILE A 138 8.64 -4.77 12.35
C ILE A 138 8.19 -6.01 13.13
N LEU A 139 6.92 -6.42 13.00
CA LEU A 139 6.43 -7.67 13.59
C LEU A 139 7.00 -8.90 12.87
N ASN A 140 7.51 -8.72 11.65
CA ASN A 140 8.22 -9.76 10.93
C ASN A 140 9.73 -9.69 11.25
N SER A 141 10.27 -10.78 11.80
CA SER A 141 11.70 -10.88 12.18
C SER A 141 12.67 -10.53 11.05
N ASN A 142 12.25 -10.75 9.79
CA ASN A 142 13.08 -10.50 8.61
C ASN A 142 13.35 -9.02 8.33
N PHE A 143 12.62 -8.09 8.97
CA PHE A 143 12.80 -6.66 8.76
C PHE A 143 13.34 -5.90 9.97
N LYS A 144 13.44 -6.53 11.14
CA LYS A 144 13.83 -5.85 12.38
C LYS A 144 15.18 -5.14 12.30
N ARG A 145 16.22 -5.83 11.82
CA ARG A 145 17.56 -5.21 11.72
C ARG A 145 17.58 -4.04 10.75
N SER A 146 16.98 -4.21 9.57
CA SER A 146 16.95 -3.14 8.57
C SER A 146 16.17 -1.92 9.06
N ILE A 147 15.01 -2.12 9.69
CA ILE A 147 14.21 -1.02 10.24
C ILE A 147 14.97 -0.29 11.35
N LEU A 148 15.61 -1.01 12.27
CA LEU A 148 16.43 -0.38 13.31
C LEU A 148 17.58 0.43 12.70
N PHE A 149 18.32 -0.15 11.74
CA PHE A 149 19.40 0.52 11.04
C PHE A 149 18.93 1.80 10.33
N TYR A 150 17.79 1.74 9.65
CA TYR A 150 17.22 2.91 8.96
C TYR A 150 16.73 3.95 9.95
N SER A 151 16.09 3.57 11.06
CA SER A 151 15.64 4.50 12.10
C SER A 151 16.80 5.24 12.77
N GLN A 152 17.94 4.58 12.95
CA GLN A 152 19.16 5.22 13.48
C GLN A 152 19.71 6.27 12.52
N SER A 153 19.71 6.00 11.22
CA SER A 153 20.37 6.83 10.21
C SER A 153 19.46 7.85 9.51
N ALA A 154 18.14 7.59 9.43
CA ALA A 154 17.18 8.54 8.87
C ALA A 154 16.93 9.75 9.77
N THR A 155 16.57 10.86 9.16
CA THR A 155 16.12 12.06 9.87
C THR A 155 14.67 11.88 10.33
N ILE A 156 13.81 11.29 9.47
CA ILE A 156 12.40 11.06 9.75
C ILE A 156 12.04 9.63 9.37
N CYS A 157 11.26 8.98 10.23
CA CYS A 157 10.63 7.69 10.02
C CYS A 157 9.12 7.93 9.86
N ARG A 158 8.61 8.00 8.63
CA ARG A 158 7.20 8.21 8.38
C ARG A 158 6.42 6.91 8.57
N THR A 159 5.30 6.99 9.26
CA THR A 159 4.29 5.91 9.37
C THR A 159 2.95 6.41 8.85
N ILE A 160 2.15 5.51 8.29
CA ILE A 160 0.86 5.87 7.70
C ILE A 160 -0.34 5.65 8.64
N SER A 161 -0.11 5.07 9.82
CA SER A 161 -1.14 4.82 10.83
C SER A 161 -0.58 5.01 12.24
N GLN A 162 -1.47 5.29 13.20
CA GLN A 162 -1.10 5.37 14.62
C GLN A 162 -0.61 4.03 15.15
N ARG A 163 -1.26 2.93 14.71
CA ARG A 163 -0.81 1.59 15.07
C ARG A 163 0.63 1.35 14.66
N THR A 164 0.97 1.61 13.39
CA THR A 164 2.34 1.42 12.90
C THR A 164 3.33 2.35 13.62
N ALA A 165 2.91 3.58 13.97
CA ALA A 165 3.72 4.50 14.76
C ALA A 165 4.02 3.95 16.16
N ASN A 166 3.01 3.42 16.84
CA ASN A 166 3.15 2.82 18.16
C ASN A 166 4.06 1.58 18.11
N ASP A 167 3.83 0.68 17.15
CA ASP A 167 4.64 -0.52 16.96
C ASP A 167 6.11 -0.14 16.69
N LEU A 168 6.35 0.87 15.84
CA LEU A 168 7.69 1.37 15.57
C LEU A 168 8.34 1.98 16.82
N SER A 169 7.61 2.84 17.54
CA SER A 169 8.09 3.49 18.77
C SER A 169 8.52 2.47 19.84
N ASN A 170 7.69 1.46 20.06
CA ASN A 170 7.98 0.37 20.99
C ASN A 170 9.23 -0.42 20.59
N PHE A 171 9.45 -0.56 19.27
CA PHE A 171 10.58 -1.33 18.75
C PHE A 171 11.90 -0.57 18.80
N ILE A 172 11.93 0.71 18.36
CA ILE A 172 13.18 1.50 18.29
C ILE A 172 13.54 2.19 19.59
N GLY A 173 12.62 2.26 20.53
CA GLY A 173 12.80 2.83 21.87
C GLY A 173 12.70 4.36 21.92
N PRO A 174 12.69 4.94 23.14
CA PRO A 174 12.41 6.36 23.36
C PRO A 174 13.40 7.32 22.70
N SER A 175 14.67 6.92 22.59
CA SER A 175 15.74 7.77 22.03
C SER A 175 15.57 8.06 20.52
N LEU A 176 14.84 7.23 19.79
CA LEU A 176 14.60 7.38 18.35
C LEU A 176 13.13 7.71 18.03
N SER A 177 12.23 7.60 19.00
CA SER A 177 10.80 7.81 18.79
C SER A 177 10.44 9.24 18.36
N ASN A 178 11.25 10.23 18.71
CA ASN A 178 11.09 11.61 18.27
C ASN A 178 11.28 11.81 16.76
N LYS A 179 11.84 10.82 16.05
CA LYS A 179 11.96 10.83 14.58
C LYS A 179 10.69 10.31 13.87
N ILE A 180 9.74 9.75 14.61
CA ILE A 180 8.53 9.19 14.02
C ILE A 180 7.57 10.31 13.65
N ALA A 181 7.22 10.39 12.39
CA ALA A 181 6.16 11.26 11.87
C ALA A 181 5.00 10.41 11.37
N LYS A 182 3.84 10.51 12.04
CA LYS A 182 2.61 9.89 11.54
C LYS A 182 1.98 10.83 10.50
N ILE A 183 1.96 10.39 9.26
CA ILE A 183 1.31 11.11 8.15
C ILE A 183 0.51 10.09 7.36
N HIS A 184 -0.80 10.15 7.45
CA HIS A 184 -1.71 9.26 6.73
C HIS A 184 -1.52 9.38 5.21
N LEU A 185 -1.88 8.34 4.48
CA LEU A 185 -2.07 8.44 3.04
C LEU A 185 -3.33 9.27 2.77
N GLY A 186 -3.36 9.92 1.63
CA GLY A 186 -4.52 10.68 1.15
C GLY A 186 -5.02 10.16 -0.18
N VAL A 187 -6.30 10.42 -0.45
CA VAL A 187 -6.94 10.29 -1.75
C VAL A 187 -7.61 11.60 -2.09
N ASP A 188 -7.77 11.89 -3.38
CA ASP A 188 -8.51 13.08 -3.82
C ASP A 188 -9.98 12.91 -3.47
N ILE A 189 -10.54 13.90 -2.78
CA ILE A 189 -11.99 13.95 -2.53
C ILE A 189 -12.66 14.40 -3.83
N LYS A 190 -13.38 13.48 -4.44
CA LYS A 190 -14.20 13.75 -5.63
C LYS A 190 -15.60 14.12 -5.16
N GLY A 191 -15.82 15.37 -4.84
CA GLY A 191 -17.15 15.82 -4.39
C GLY A 191 -18.29 15.26 -5.24
N PHE A 192 -19.42 14.96 -4.62
CA PHE A 192 -20.55 14.32 -5.26
C PHE A 192 -21.14 15.18 -6.37
N LYS A 193 -21.32 14.63 -7.56
CA LYS A 193 -22.03 15.29 -8.67
C LYS A 193 -23.52 14.99 -8.67
N ASN A 194 -23.97 13.94 -8.01
CA ASN A 194 -25.39 13.55 -7.99
C ASN A 194 -25.78 12.91 -6.65
N GLU A 195 -26.96 13.26 -6.12
CA GLU A 195 -27.53 12.53 -4.98
C GLU A 195 -27.73 11.05 -5.38
N LYS A 196 -27.12 10.15 -4.61
CA LYS A 196 -27.25 8.70 -4.81
C LYS A 196 -28.67 8.26 -4.41
N SER A 197 -29.63 8.45 -5.32
CA SER A 197 -31.03 8.07 -5.11
C SER A 197 -31.35 6.64 -5.55
N ILE A 198 -30.49 6.02 -6.37
CA ILE A 198 -30.76 4.72 -7.00
C ILE A 198 -29.86 3.66 -6.38
N ILE A 199 -30.47 2.58 -5.91
CA ILE A 199 -29.80 1.33 -5.55
C ILE A 199 -29.75 0.48 -6.79
N ASN A 200 -28.61 -0.20 -7.01
CA ASN A 200 -28.51 -1.10 -8.13
C ASN A 200 -29.44 -2.31 -7.94
N ASP A 201 -30.00 -2.79 -9.03
CA ASP A 201 -30.81 -4.00 -9.08
C ASP A 201 -30.16 -4.95 -10.10
N PRO A 202 -29.45 -6.00 -9.65
CA PRO A 202 -29.20 -6.42 -8.25
C PRO A 202 -28.28 -5.48 -7.46
N PHE A 203 -28.31 -5.57 -6.11
CA PHE A 203 -27.43 -4.83 -5.20
C PHE A 203 -25.96 -5.25 -5.40
N ILE A 204 -25.07 -4.28 -5.64
CA ILE A 204 -23.67 -4.54 -6.01
C ILE A 204 -22.73 -4.31 -4.83
N ILE A 205 -22.05 -5.39 -4.43
CA ILE A 205 -20.99 -5.40 -3.43
C ILE A 205 -19.64 -5.53 -4.14
N ALA A 206 -18.67 -4.67 -3.83
CA ALA A 206 -17.34 -4.75 -4.40
C ALA A 206 -16.27 -5.04 -3.34
N THR A 207 -15.30 -5.87 -3.69
CA THR A 207 -14.08 -6.11 -2.92
C THR A 207 -12.86 -5.93 -3.83
N PRO A 208 -12.31 -4.70 -3.93
CA PRO A 208 -11.10 -4.44 -4.69
C PRO A 208 -9.86 -4.78 -3.85
N ALA A 209 -9.35 -5.99 -4.00
CA ALA A 209 -8.20 -6.47 -3.24
C ALA A 209 -7.48 -7.62 -3.93
N GLU A 210 -6.17 -7.76 -3.68
CA GLU A 210 -5.41 -8.95 -4.08
C GLU A 210 -6.02 -10.21 -3.45
N LEU A 211 -6.09 -11.32 -4.20
CA LEU A 211 -6.67 -12.58 -3.73
C LEU A 211 -5.63 -13.39 -2.93
N THR A 212 -5.46 -13.00 -1.67
CA THR A 212 -4.51 -13.61 -0.73
C THR A 212 -5.19 -13.93 0.60
N THR A 213 -4.62 -14.85 1.37
CA THR A 213 -5.15 -15.23 2.70
C THR A 213 -5.37 -14.00 3.59
N ARG A 214 -4.47 -13.04 3.55
CA ARG A 214 -4.54 -11.80 4.34
C ARG A 214 -5.79 -10.95 4.05
N LYS A 215 -6.37 -11.05 2.85
CA LYS A 215 -7.53 -10.26 2.45
C LYS A 215 -8.88 -10.89 2.81
N GLY A 216 -8.87 -12.13 3.33
CA GLY A 216 -10.02 -12.76 3.98
C GLY A 216 -11.26 -12.96 3.10
N GLN A 217 -11.11 -13.05 1.75
CA GLN A 217 -12.25 -13.23 0.84
C GLN A 217 -13.06 -14.51 1.13
N VAL A 218 -12.47 -15.47 1.82
CA VAL A 218 -13.15 -16.69 2.25
C VAL A 218 -14.35 -16.37 3.15
N TYR A 219 -14.23 -15.41 4.05
CA TYR A 219 -15.33 -14.98 4.96
C TYR A 219 -16.41 -14.20 4.22
N ALA A 220 -16.03 -13.45 3.17
CA ALA A 220 -16.98 -12.78 2.29
C ALA A 220 -17.85 -13.79 1.51
N ILE A 221 -17.25 -14.88 1.00
CA ILE A 221 -17.97 -15.96 0.33
C ILE A 221 -18.92 -16.67 1.31
N GLU A 222 -18.47 -16.93 2.54
CA GLU A 222 -19.32 -17.52 3.58
C GLU A 222 -20.50 -16.61 3.97
N ALA A 223 -20.26 -15.31 4.08
CA ALA A 223 -21.32 -14.32 4.32
C ALA A 223 -22.33 -14.30 3.17
N SER A 224 -21.89 -14.46 1.91
CA SER A 224 -22.77 -14.57 0.75
C SER A 224 -23.71 -15.79 0.87
N LYS A 225 -23.18 -16.94 1.29
CA LYS A 225 -24.01 -18.13 1.52
C LYS A 225 -25.08 -17.88 2.58
N LYS A 226 -24.70 -17.26 3.70
CA LYS A 226 -25.61 -16.92 4.80
C LYS A 226 -26.68 -15.91 4.40
N LEU A 227 -26.36 -14.94 3.52
CA LEU A 227 -27.37 -14.03 2.96
C LEU A 227 -28.43 -14.78 2.17
N ILE A 228 -28.01 -15.74 1.32
CA ILE A 228 -28.93 -16.57 0.53
C ILE A 228 -29.79 -17.43 1.44
N ASP A 229 -29.21 -18.03 2.50
CA ASP A 229 -29.94 -18.83 3.47
C ASP A 229 -31.01 -18.02 4.24
N LEU A 230 -30.83 -16.69 4.32
CA LEU A 230 -31.84 -15.74 4.83
C LEU A 230 -32.86 -15.28 3.75
N GLY A 231 -32.80 -15.81 2.53
CA GLY A 231 -33.66 -15.42 1.43
C GLY A 231 -33.27 -14.13 0.71
N ILE A 232 -32.08 -13.59 0.97
CA ILE A 232 -31.54 -12.43 0.25
C ILE A 232 -30.80 -12.94 -0.97
N THR A 233 -31.45 -12.85 -2.13
CA THR A 233 -30.94 -13.40 -3.40
C THR A 233 -30.69 -12.34 -4.48
N ASN A 234 -31.07 -11.09 -4.24
CA ASN A 234 -30.93 -10.02 -5.22
C ASN A 234 -29.67 -9.17 -4.96
N PHE A 235 -28.51 -9.82 -5.04
CA PHE A 235 -27.20 -9.14 -4.96
C PHE A 235 -26.16 -9.81 -5.86
N LYS A 236 -25.08 -9.07 -6.17
CA LYS A 236 -23.85 -9.59 -6.76
C LYS A 236 -22.64 -9.11 -5.98
N TRP A 237 -21.72 -10.00 -5.67
CA TRP A 237 -20.45 -9.68 -5.04
C TRP A 237 -19.32 -9.82 -6.06
N ILE A 238 -18.63 -8.71 -6.33
CA ILE A 238 -17.58 -8.64 -7.34
C ILE A 238 -16.23 -8.49 -6.65
N PHE A 239 -15.37 -9.49 -6.79
CA PHE A 239 -14.01 -9.52 -6.26
C PHE A 239 -13.03 -9.05 -7.33
N PHE A 240 -12.72 -7.75 -7.34
CA PHE A 240 -11.76 -7.16 -8.26
C PHE A 240 -10.33 -7.41 -7.77
N GLY A 241 -9.59 -8.24 -8.49
CA GLY A 241 -8.21 -8.55 -8.18
C GLY A 241 -7.77 -9.91 -8.71
N SER A 242 -6.49 -10.17 -8.60
CA SER A 242 -5.88 -11.46 -8.87
C SER A 242 -5.01 -11.89 -7.69
N GLY A 243 -4.60 -13.15 -7.66
CA GLY A 243 -3.73 -13.65 -6.59
C GLY A 243 -3.73 -15.17 -6.50
N PRO A 244 -2.87 -15.71 -5.64
CA PRO A 244 -2.68 -17.17 -5.54
C PRO A 244 -3.94 -17.94 -5.13
N LEU A 245 -4.88 -17.29 -4.42
CA LEU A 245 -6.10 -17.96 -3.95
C LEU A 245 -7.24 -18.01 -4.96
N LEU A 246 -7.09 -17.48 -6.18
CA LEU A 246 -8.18 -17.42 -7.16
C LEU A 246 -8.84 -18.78 -7.41
N VAL A 247 -8.03 -19.83 -7.56
CA VAL A 247 -8.53 -21.20 -7.84
C VAL A 247 -9.33 -21.73 -6.64
N ASP A 248 -8.79 -21.60 -5.44
CA ASP A 248 -9.42 -22.09 -4.22
C ASP A 248 -10.72 -21.34 -3.89
N LEU A 249 -10.73 -20.01 -4.10
CA LEU A 249 -11.93 -19.20 -3.90
C LEU A 249 -13.03 -19.56 -4.89
N LYS A 250 -12.70 -19.75 -6.17
CA LYS A 250 -13.68 -20.22 -7.19
C LYS A 250 -14.22 -21.61 -6.86
N LYS A 251 -13.37 -22.53 -6.39
CA LYS A 251 -13.79 -23.85 -5.94
C LYS A 251 -14.80 -23.75 -4.78
N LYS A 252 -14.51 -22.93 -3.76
CA LYS A 252 -15.41 -22.67 -2.63
C LYS A 252 -16.75 -22.08 -3.08
N VAL A 253 -16.74 -21.14 -4.05
CA VAL A 253 -17.98 -20.58 -4.64
C VAL A 253 -18.82 -21.65 -5.29
N THR A 254 -18.20 -22.59 -6.02
CA THR A 254 -18.92 -23.72 -6.65
C THR A 254 -19.47 -24.68 -5.59
N GLU A 255 -18.69 -25.06 -4.60
CA GLU A 255 -19.11 -25.95 -3.51
C GLU A 255 -20.30 -25.40 -2.70
N LEU A 256 -20.41 -24.07 -2.58
CA LEU A 256 -21.49 -23.40 -1.86
C LEU A 256 -22.67 -22.98 -2.77
N ASN A 257 -22.65 -23.33 -4.06
CA ASN A 257 -23.66 -22.94 -5.07
C ASN A 257 -23.82 -21.40 -5.20
N LEU A 258 -22.71 -20.67 -5.26
CA LEU A 258 -22.66 -19.19 -5.27
C LEU A 258 -22.21 -18.61 -6.63
N ILE A 259 -22.20 -19.39 -7.71
CA ILE A 259 -21.66 -18.99 -9.03
C ILE A 259 -22.39 -17.76 -9.58
N ASP A 260 -23.70 -17.66 -9.36
CA ASP A 260 -24.52 -16.54 -9.84
C ASP A 260 -24.37 -15.28 -8.98
N TYR A 261 -23.76 -15.38 -7.81
CA TYR A 261 -23.64 -14.31 -6.82
C TYR A 261 -22.22 -13.77 -6.65
N CYS A 262 -21.20 -14.62 -6.74
CA CYS A 262 -19.81 -14.27 -6.49
C CYS A 262 -18.98 -14.31 -7.77
N HIS A 263 -18.50 -13.14 -8.22
CA HIS A 263 -17.82 -12.99 -9.49
C HIS A 263 -16.37 -12.56 -9.32
N PHE A 264 -15.46 -13.14 -10.12
CA PHE A 264 -14.01 -12.86 -10.13
C PHE A 264 -13.58 -12.41 -11.53
N PRO A 265 -13.79 -11.16 -11.92
CA PRO A 265 -13.43 -10.65 -13.25
C PRO A 265 -11.91 -10.50 -13.45
N GLY A 266 -11.11 -10.69 -12.39
CA GLY A 266 -9.67 -10.45 -12.41
C GLY A 266 -9.32 -9.02 -12.01
N ASN A 267 -8.12 -8.58 -12.39
CA ASN A 267 -7.67 -7.21 -12.10
C ASN A 267 -8.51 -6.20 -12.90
N ILE A 268 -8.91 -5.14 -12.24
CA ILE A 268 -9.51 -3.96 -12.87
C ILE A 268 -8.46 -2.85 -12.93
N ASP A 269 -8.46 -2.06 -14.00
CA ASP A 269 -7.69 -0.82 -14.04
C ASP A 269 -8.18 0.16 -12.98
N HIS A 270 -7.26 0.89 -12.35
CA HIS A 270 -7.59 1.80 -11.26
C HIS A 270 -8.63 2.85 -11.68
N GLN A 271 -8.46 3.47 -12.85
CA GLN A 271 -9.42 4.47 -13.34
C GLN A 271 -10.79 3.84 -13.66
N GLN A 272 -10.82 2.61 -14.16
CA GLN A 272 -12.08 1.90 -14.39
C GLN A 272 -12.82 1.61 -13.07
N LEU A 273 -12.10 1.28 -12.00
CA LEU A 273 -12.70 1.12 -10.67
C LEU A 273 -13.30 2.45 -10.18
N LEU A 274 -12.53 3.54 -10.27
CA LEU A 274 -13.01 4.86 -9.88
C LEU A 274 -14.21 5.30 -10.70
N ASN A 275 -14.23 5.03 -12.01
CA ASN A 275 -15.39 5.31 -12.87
C ASN A 275 -16.64 4.53 -12.43
N LYS A 276 -16.49 3.27 -11.98
CA LYS A 276 -17.61 2.50 -11.41
C LYS A 276 -18.17 3.16 -10.15
N TYR A 277 -17.31 3.72 -9.30
CA TYR A 277 -17.73 4.47 -8.12
C TYR A 277 -18.45 5.75 -8.52
N GLU A 278 -17.89 6.53 -9.43
CA GLU A 278 -18.47 7.79 -9.94
C GLU A 278 -19.84 7.57 -10.60
N ASN A 279 -20.00 6.46 -11.34
CA ASN A 279 -21.24 6.10 -12.02
C ASN A 279 -22.28 5.41 -11.11
N ASN A 280 -22.01 5.28 -9.81
CA ASN A 280 -22.86 4.56 -8.85
C ASN A 280 -23.09 3.08 -9.19
N GLU A 281 -22.16 2.42 -9.88
CA GLU A 281 -22.25 0.98 -10.22
C GLU A 281 -21.90 0.08 -9.04
N VAL A 282 -21.58 0.62 -7.86
CA VAL A 282 -21.25 -0.09 -6.63
C VAL A 282 -22.05 0.50 -5.49
N ASP A 283 -22.77 -0.36 -4.73
CA ASP A 283 -23.59 0.06 -3.60
C ASP A 283 -22.82 0.09 -2.29
N ILE A 284 -21.94 -0.88 -2.07
CA ILE A 284 -21.06 -0.95 -0.91
C ILE A 284 -19.68 -1.52 -1.27
N VAL A 285 -18.65 -1.12 -0.53
CA VAL A 285 -17.33 -1.75 -0.61
C VAL A 285 -17.04 -2.50 0.70
N VAL A 286 -16.56 -3.73 0.56
CA VAL A 286 -16.25 -4.62 1.69
C VAL A 286 -14.77 -5.00 1.65
N ILE A 287 -14.05 -4.81 2.76
CA ILE A 287 -12.68 -5.29 2.95
C ILE A 287 -12.64 -6.16 4.21
N SER A 288 -12.54 -7.46 4.02
CA SER A 288 -12.57 -8.49 5.07
C SER A 288 -11.17 -8.93 5.53
N SER A 289 -10.18 -8.04 5.48
CA SER A 289 -8.78 -8.37 5.81
C SER A 289 -8.64 -8.98 7.19
N ILE A 290 -7.70 -9.93 7.33
CA ILE A 290 -7.38 -10.59 8.58
C ILE A 290 -5.93 -10.29 9.00
N SER A 291 -5.68 -10.32 10.29
CA SER A 291 -4.33 -10.17 10.83
C SER A 291 -3.50 -11.39 10.46
N SER A 292 -2.43 -11.16 9.73
CA SER A 292 -1.41 -12.13 9.43
C SER A 292 -0.11 -11.72 10.15
N ARG A 293 1.02 -12.31 9.77
CA ARG A 293 2.35 -11.92 10.28
C ARG A 293 2.66 -10.43 10.07
N VAL A 294 2.04 -9.82 9.05
CA VAL A 294 2.13 -8.38 8.77
C VAL A 294 0.71 -7.84 8.67
N PRO A 295 0.22 -7.13 9.70
CA PRO A 295 -1.12 -6.54 9.69
C PRO A 295 -1.31 -5.54 8.55
N GLU A 296 -2.56 -5.30 8.18
CA GLU A 296 -2.93 -4.28 7.19
C GLU A 296 -2.49 -2.88 7.69
N GLY A 297 -2.06 -2.02 6.76
CA GLY A 297 -1.96 -0.58 7.02
C GLY A 297 -3.36 0.05 7.05
N ILE A 298 -3.50 1.24 6.49
CA ILE A 298 -4.82 1.81 6.18
C ILE A 298 -5.15 1.41 4.74
N PRO A 299 -6.27 0.69 4.48
CA PRO A 299 -6.60 0.26 3.12
C PRO A 299 -6.98 1.43 2.22
N VAL A 300 -6.17 1.69 1.21
CA VAL A 300 -6.41 2.79 0.24
C VAL A 300 -7.73 2.60 -0.50
N SER A 301 -8.08 1.35 -0.82
CA SER A 301 -9.36 1.02 -1.48
C SER A 301 -10.61 1.42 -0.70
N LEU A 302 -10.54 1.45 0.65
CA LEU A 302 -11.62 1.99 1.47
C LEU A 302 -11.65 3.53 1.38
N MET A 303 -10.49 4.20 1.48
CA MET A 303 -10.43 5.64 1.33
C MET A 303 -10.96 6.10 -0.02
N GLU A 304 -10.62 5.38 -1.09
CA GLU A 304 -11.14 5.63 -2.44
C GLU A 304 -12.67 5.48 -2.49
N ALA A 305 -13.22 4.38 -1.98
CA ALA A 305 -14.66 4.20 -1.93
C ALA A 305 -15.37 5.30 -1.12
N MET A 306 -14.83 5.64 0.05
CA MET A 306 -15.35 6.71 0.90
C MET A 306 -15.28 8.09 0.25
N SER A 307 -14.24 8.37 -0.57
CA SER A 307 -14.14 9.64 -1.32
C SER A 307 -15.23 9.80 -2.38
N TYR A 308 -15.92 8.73 -2.75
CA TYR A 308 -17.10 8.70 -3.60
C TYR A 308 -18.40 8.47 -2.79
N GLU A 309 -18.37 8.69 -1.47
CA GLU A 309 -19.49 8.47 -0.56
C GLU A 309 -20.12 7.06 -0.68
N ILE A 310 -19.32 6.03 -1.00
CA ILE A 310 -19.78 4.65 -1.01
C ILE A 310 -19.66 4.11 0.41
N PRO A 311 -20.74 3.57 1.01
CA PRO A 311 -20.70 2.94 2.32
C PRO A 311 -19.70 1.79 2.35
N VAL A 312 -18.95 1.68 3.43
CA VAL A 312 -17.92 0.67 3.58
C VAL A 312 -18.18 -0.24 4.78
N ILE A 313 -17.82 -1.52 4.61
CA ILE A 313 -17.72 -2.49 5.70
C ILE A 313 -16.29 -2.98 5.75
N ALA A 314 -15.69 -2.97 6.92
CA ALA A 314 -14.31 -3.43 7.09
C ALA A 314 -14.13 -4.22 8.38
N THR A 315 -13.13 -5.10 8.38
CA THR A 315 -12.71 -5.79 9.61
C THR A 315 -11.75 -4.91 10.43
N ASP A 316 -11.79 -5.00 11.76
CA ASP A 316 -10.80 -4.38 12.66
C ASP A 316 -9.45 -5.07 12.50
N CYS A 317 -8.76 -4.72 11.43
CA CYS A 317 -7.46 -5.26 11.05
C CYS A 317 -6.46 -4.12 10.86
N GLY A 318 -5.37 -4.14 11.60
CA GLY A 318 -4.29 -3.15 11.42
C GLY A 318 -4.71 -1.73 11.76
N GLY A 319 -4.54 -0.82 10.78
CA GLY A 319 -4.92 0.59 10.89
C GLY A 319 -6.35 0.90 10.43
N THR A 320 -7.16 -0.12 10.08
CA THR A 320 -8.50 0.09 9.50
C THR A 320 -9.42 0.90 10.41
N LYS A 321 -9.37 0.67 11.73
CA LYS A 321 -10.17 1.43 12.71
C LYS A 321 -9.81 2.93 12.82
N GLU A 322 -8.68 3.35 12.26
CA GLU A 322 -8.34 4.78 12.17
C GLU A 322 -9.11 5.47 11.04
N LEU A 323 -9.65 4.69 10.10
CA LEU A 323 -10.44 5.15 8.97
C LEU A 323 -11.94 4.88 9.18
N VAL A 324 -12.30 3.70 9.69
CA VAL A 324 -13.68 3.24 9.87
C VAL A 324 -13.97 3.16 11.37
N ASP A 325 -14.79 4.10 11.88
CA ASP A 325 -15.04 4.28 13.32
C ASP A 325 -16.54 4.14 13.73
N GLY A 326 -17.33 3.50 12.87
CA GLY A 326 -18.79 3.31 13.10
C GLY A 326 -19.66 4.51 12.68
N ARG A 327 -19.05 5.70 12.44
CA ARG A 327 -19.73 6.86 11.84
C ARG A 327 -19.50 6.91 10.33
N SER A 328 -18.31 6.53 9.91
CA SER A 328 -17.82 6.56 8.53
C SER A 328 -17.93 5.21 7.81
N GLY A 329 -18.52 4.19 8.44
CA GLY A 329 -18.65 2.84 7.92
C GLY A 329 -18.96 1.83 9.03
N ILE A 330 -19.08 0.56 8.69
CA ILE A 330 -19.29 -0.52 9.66
C ILE A 330 -17.99 -1.27 9.90
N LEU A 331 -17.53 -1.29 11.15
CA LEU A 331 -16.36 -2.06 11.57
C LEU A 331 -16.82 -3.35 12.26
N ILE A 332 -16.30 -4.49 11.80
CA ILE A 332 -16.63 -5.82 12.35
C ILE A 332 -15.38 -6.55 12.82
N ASN A 333 -15.53 -7.62 13.58
CA ASN A 333 -14.42 -8.48 13.94
C ASN A 333 -13.87 -9.23 12.73
N GLN A 334 -12.59 -9.57 12.79
CA GLN A 334 -11.93 -10.40 11.78
C GLN A 334 -12.50 -11.82 11.84
N GLU A 335 -12.47 -12.52 10.69
CA GLU A 335 -12.88 -13.93 10.58
C GLU A 335 -14.34 -14.20 10.96
N ASP A 336 -15.18 -13.16 10.99
CA ASP A 336 -16.56 -13.23 11.40
C ASP A 336 -17.50 -13.03 10.19
N SER A 337 -17.80 -14.14 9.52
CA SER A 337 -18.75 -14.15 8.38
C SER A 337 -20.19 -13.90 8.81
N GLU A 338 -20.54 -14.11 10.10
CA GLU A 338 -21.86 -13.80 10.63
C GLU A 338 -22.05 -12.29 10.77
N ALA A 339 -21.13 -11.62 11.48
CA ALA A 339 -21.18 -10.16 11.60
C ALA A 339 -21.11 -9.47 10.22
N LEU A 340 -20.36 -10.04 9.27
CA LEU A 340 -20.30 -9.51 7.91
C LEU A 340 -21.64 -9.63 7.18
N LYS A 341 -22.31 -10.79 7.28
CA LYS A 341 -23.67 -11.00 6.75
C LYS A 341 -24.65 -10.00 7.38
N ASP A 342 -24.62 -9.81 8.70
CA ASP A 342 -25.53 -8.90 9.41
C ASP A 342 -25.32 -7.45 8.96
N ALA A 343 -24.07 -7.00 8.85
CA ALA A 343 -23.74 -5.66 8.38
C ALA A 343 -24.25 -5.41 6.94
N ILE A 344 -24.05 -6.38 6.03
CA ILE A 344 -24.56 -6.27 4.65
C ILE A 344 -26.08 -6.27 4.63
N PHE A 345 -26.74 -7.16 5.39
CA PHE A 345 -28.19 -7.22 5.50
C PHE A 345 -28.78 -5.89 5.96
N GLU A 346 -28.19 -5.27 6.99
CA GLU A 346 -28.61 -3.95 7.45
C GLU A 346 -28.51 -2.89 6.36
N LEU A 347 -27.40 -2.86 5.62
CA LEU A 347 -27.19 -1.88 4.54
C LEU A 347 -28.13 -2.14 3.34
N ILE A 348 -28.51 -3.37 3.06
CA ILE A 348 -29.54 -3.68 2.05
C ILE A 348 -30.89 -3.16 2.50
N LYS A 349 -31.28 -3.37 3.77
CA LYS A 349 -32.63 -3.09 4.28
C LYS A 349 -32.84 -1.64 4.74
N LYS A 350 -31.77 -0.90 5.10
CA LYS A 350 -31.84 0.44 5.70
C LYS A 350 -31.15 1.49 4.82
N PRO A 351 -31.83 2.07 3.81
CA PRO A 351 -31.26 3.11 2.95
C PRO A 351 -30.77 4.34 3.71
N GLU A 352 -31.46 4.72 4.79
CA GLU A 352 -31.07 5.83 5.66
C GLU A 352 -29.74 5.58 6.37
N LEU A 353 -29.46 4.35 6.79
CA LEU A 353 -28.17 4.00 7.37
C LEU A 353 -27.05 4.13 6.32
N ARG A 354 -27.27 3.63 5.08
CA ARG A 354 -26.32 3.81 3.99
C ARG A 354 -25.97 5.28 3.77
N ARG A 355 -26.98 6.14 3.68
CA ARG A 355 -26.77 7.60 3.50
C ARG A 355 -26.03 8.24 4.66
N LYS A 356 -26.29 7.76 5.89
CA LYS A 356 -25.65 8.28 7.10
C LYS A 356 -24.17 7.99 7.16
N ILE A 357 -23.76 6.77 6.84
CA ILE A 357 -22.35 6.32 6.96
C ILE A 357 -21.53 6.60 5.70
N SER A 358 -22.15 7.04 4.62
CA SER A 358 -21.46 7.42 3.37
C SER A 358 -21.03 8.89 3.34
N LYS A 359 -21.54 9.72 4.23
CA LYS A 359 -21.21 11.17 4.38
C LYS A 359 -20.09 11.34 5.40
#